data_e700f814ea4a21960e50adf3318449b6
#
_entry.id   e700f814ea4a21960e50adf3318449b6
#
_cell.length_a   1.000
_cell.length_b   1.000
_cell.length_c   1.000
_cell.angle_alpha   90.00
_cell.angle_beta   90.00
_cell.angle_gamma   90.00
#
_symmetry.space_group_name_H-M   'P 1'
#
loop_
_entity.id
_entity.type
_entity.pdbx_description
1 polymer ?
#
loop_
_entity_poly.entity_id
_entity_poly.type
_entity_poly.pdbx_seq_one_letter_code
_entity_poly.pdbx_strand_id
1 'polypeptide(L)'
;MKALTCQLQALPTLLFALSSTFLFLLVAWPKSEFSEKNPLMLKLCSNPQSSPNSAQEQNLNVPEFEWEAVLEQGKEASSLALQSPAPSAATTHHPLEVIYSKGYKFRLNEPDKCQERPPFLVLFVITEPQDIARRKAIRQTWGNESSVPGVSILRIFLTGVHPLFGSLLQPLLEEESSIYRDIIQQDFLDTYNNLTLKTLMGMEWVTKFCPNVPYVMKADSDIFLNVEYLVSQLLQPHLPPKKNYMTGYIYRNTKPIRDKAYKWYVPWEVYPNDTYPPYCGGPGYVLSGDLAKKIYQVAQTIKVINMEDSFMGICLHELGISVTDSPRGLFNVYKITYEKCQFSKLIVVHHYGPEELLQIWPSFQDQNKTCTS
;
A
#
# COMPACT_ATOMS: atom_id res chain seq x y z
N MET A 1 -23.63 -23.01 -28.72
CA MET A 1 -24.48 -22.90 -27.53
C MET A 1 -24.76 -24.28 -26.97
N LYS A 2 -23.78 -24.93 -26.39
CA LYS A 2 -23.90 -26.18 -25.61
C LYS A 2 -22.54 -26.43 -24.95
N ALA A 3 -22.22 -25.67 -23.91
CA ALA A 3 -21.18 -25.98 -22.91
C ALA A 3 -21.10 -24.81 -21.96
N LEU A 4 -21.84 -24.88 -20.90
CA LEU A 4 -21.61 -24.17 -19.64
C LEU A 4 -22.82 -24.42 -18.70
N THR A 5 -23.09 -25.71 -18.52
CA THR A 5 -23.76 -26.18 -17.32
C THR A 5 -22.80 -27.16 -16.66
N CYS A 6 -21.71 -26.64 -16.15
CA CYS A 6 -21.02 -27.28 -15.04
C CYS A 6 -21.92 -27.04 -13.84
N GLN A 7 -22.75 -28.04 -13.55
CA GLN A 7 -23.77 -27.95 -12.52
C GLN A 7 -23.10 -27.76 -11.16
N LEU A 8 -23.38 -26.66 -10.53
CA LEU A 8 -23.36 -26.44 -9.08
C LEU A 8 -24.42 -27.37 -8.41
N GLN A 9 -24.28 -28.66 -8.53
CA GLN A 9 -25.18 -29.64 -7.89
C GLN A 9 -24.53 -30.40 -6.72
N ALA A 10 -23.31 -30.05 -6.32
CA ALA A 10 -22.65 -30.76 -5.23
C ALA A 10 -22.28 -29.88 -4.02
N LEU A 11 -22.94 -28.75 -3.77
CA LEU A 11 -22.68 -27.93 -2.58
C LEU A 11 -23.92 -27.22 -2.01
N PRO A 12 -24.87 -27.98 -1.39
CA PRO A 12 -25.92 -27.32 -0.61
C PRO A 12 -25.52 -26.99 0.83
N THR A 13 -24.36 -27.41 1.33
CA THR A 13 -24.02 -27.30 2.76
C THR A 13 -22.90 -26.38 3.14
N LEU A 14 -22.13 -25.84 2.17
CA LEU A 14 -21.04 -24.87 2.46
C LEU A 14 -21.43 -23.40 2.31
N LEU A 15 -22.65 -23.11 1.82
CA LEU A 15 -23.08 -21.73 1.51
C LEU A 15 -23.68 -20.96 2.69
N PHE A 16 -23.87 -21.58 3.85
CA PHE A 16 -24.44 -20.89 5.03
C PHE A 16 -23.43 -20.21 5.95
N ALA A 17 -22.12 -20.30 5.69
CA ALA A 17 -21.09 -19.69 6.52
C ALA A 17 -20.38 -18.47 5.87
N LEU A 18 -20.74 -18.10 4.64
CA LEU A 18 -20.17 -16.91 3.99
C LEU A 18 -21.10 -15.72 4.19
N SER A 19 -20.57 -14.65 4.77
CA SER A 19 -21.32 -13.41 5.02
C SER A 19 -21.91 -12.84 3.72
N SER A 20 -23.06 -12.17 3.81
CA SER A 20 -23.80 -11.56 2.70
C SER A 20 -22.97 -10.63 1.79
N THR A 21 -21.84 -10.14 2.25
CA THR A 21 -20.91 -9.28 1.50
C THR A 21 -20.13 -10.03 0.42
N PHE A 22 -19.84 -11.33 0.60
CA PHE A 22 -19.11 -12.11 -0.41
C PHE A 22 -20.01 -12.49 -1.61
N LEU A 23 -21.31 -12.65 -1.36
CA LEU A 23 -22.29 -12.95 -2.41
C LEU A 23 -22.50 -11.74 -3.34
N PHE A 24 -22.41 -10.50 -2.80
CA PHE A 24 -22.55 -9.28 -3.59
C PHE A 24 -21.39 -9.04 -4.53
N LEU A 25 -20.17 -9.43 -4.15
CA LEU A 25 -18.98 -9.29 -5.01
C LEU A 25 -18.98 -10.27 -6.20
N LEU A 26 -19.61 -11.44 -6.07
CA LEU A 26 -19.74 -12.42 -7.16
C LEU A 26 -20.83 -12.06 -8.19
N VAL A 27 -21.84 -11.28 -7.78
CA VAL A 27 -22.97 -10.88 -8.66
C VAL A 27 -22.67 -9.60 -9.44
N ALA A 28 -21.74 -8.76 -8.97
CA ALA A 28 -21.42 -7.47 -9.58
C ALA A 28 -20.29 -7.51 -10.64
N TRP A 29 -19.73 -8.70 -10.97
CA TRP A 29 -18.68 -8.83 -11.97
C TRP A 29 -19.26 -8.93 -13.38
N PRO A 30 -18.87 -8.07 -14.32
CA PRO A 30 -19.36 -8.17 -15.69
C PRO A 30 -18.85 -9.45 -16.36
N LYS A 31 -19.77 -10.18 -17.01
CA LYS A 31 -19.55 -11.48 -17.67
C LYS A 31 -18.59 -11.49 -18.88
N SER A 32 -17.93 -10.39 -19.19
CA SER A 32 -17.18 -10.19 -20.44
C SER A 32 -15.68 -10.38 -20.35
N GLU A 33 -15.08 -10.64 -19.16
CA GLU A 33 -13.61 -10.71 -19.03
C GLU A 33 -13.04 -12.03 -18.51
N PHE A 34 -13.74 -13.15 -18.70
CA PHE A 34 -13.11 -14.45 -18.51
C PHE A 34 -12.32 -14.81 -19.79
N SER A 35 -11.12 -14.27 -19.89
CA SER A 35 -10.15 -14.68 -20.90
C SER A 35 -9.52 -16.02 -20.52
N GLU A 36 -9.51 -16.96 -21.47
CA GLU A 36 -9.00 -18.34 -21.35
C GLU A 36 -7.49 -18.49 -21.07
N LYS A 37 -6.82 -17.50 -20.50
CA LYS A 37 -5.36 -17.48 -20.33
C LYS A 37 -4.87 -17.37 -18.89
N ASN A 38 -5.59 -17.93 -17.92
CA ASN A 38 -5.06 -18.01 -16.56
C ASN A 38 -4.63 -19.47 -16.26
N PRO A 39 -3.33 -19.77 -16.11
CA PRO A 39 -2.82 -21.13 -15.94
C PRO A 39 -3.35 -21.85 -14.68
N LEU A 40 -3.78 -21.10 -13.69
CA LEU A 40 -4.32 -21.69 -12.45
C LEU A 40 -5.73 -22.26 -12.63
N MET A 41 -6.52 -21.74 -13.56
CA MET A 41 -7.88 -22.24 -13.85
C MET A 41 -7.86 -23.47 -14.77
N LEU A 42 -6.83 -23.64 -15.61
CA LEU A 42 -6.67 -24.81 -16.48
C LEU A 42 -6.38 -26.11 -15.70
N LYS A 43 -5.84 -26.03 -14.48
CA LYS A 43 -5.62 -27.19 -13.61
C LYS A 43 -6.89 -27.70 -12.92
N LEU A 44 -7.93 -26.89 -12.82
CA LEU A 44 -9.18 -27.24 -12.15
C LEU A 44 -10.25 -27.81 -13.09
N CYS A 45 -10.06 -27.73 -14.41
CA CYS A 45 -11.04 -28.16 -15.42
C CYS A 45 -10.52 -29.19 -16.40
N SER A 46 -9.46 -29.94 -16.12
CA SER A 46 -9.03 -31.07 -16.95
C SER A 46 -9.86 -32.30 -16.63
N ASN A 47 -10.83 -32.59 -17.48
CA ASN A 47 -11.66 -33.78 -17.43
C ASN A 47 -10.94 -34.92 -18.16
N PRO A 48 -10.78 -36.11 -17.58
CA PRO A 48 -10.22 -37.25 -18.30
C PRO A 48 -11.33 -38.01 -19.04
N GLN A 49 -11.38 -37.87 -20.37
CA GLN A 49 -12.07 -38.83 -21.18
C GLN A 49 -11.06 -39.62 -22.02
N SER A 50 -10.79 -40.81 -21.62
CA SER A 50 -10.49 -41.93 -22.52
C SER A 50 -10.77 -43.24 -21.76
N SER A 51 -11.61 -44.06 -22.35
CA SER A 51 -12.13 -45.34 -21.88
C SER A 51 -11.13 -46.50 -22.13
N PRO A 52 -11.50 -47.78 -21.90
CA PRO A 52 -10.99 -48.52 -20.77
C PRO A 52 -10.10 -49.69 -21.21
N ASN A 53 -9.13 -50.06 -20.39
CA ASN A 53 -8.78 -51.50 -20.27
C ASN A 53 -8.00 -51.77 -18.98
N SER A 54 -8.60 -52.61 -18.19
CA SER A 54 -8.06 -53.57 -17.19
C SER A 54 -6.68 -53.34 -16.60
N ALA A 55 -6.61 -53.00 -15.29
CA ALA A 55 -5.82 -53.76 -14.31
C ALA A 55 -5.95 -53.15 -12.92
N GLN A 56 -6.34 -54.00 -11.99
CA GLN A 56 -6.06 -54.01 -10.55
C GLN A 56 -6.32 -52.72 -9.72
N GLU A 57 -7.42 -52.79 -9.00
CA GLU A 57 -7.69 -52.01 -7.78
C GLU A 57 -6.58 -52.27 -6.75
N GLN A 58 -5.77 -51.27 -6.47
CA GLN A 58 -5.03 -51.17 -5.20
C GLN A 58 -5.79 -50.20 -4.30
N ASN A 59 -6.36 -50.74 -3.23
CA ASN A 59 -6.97 -50.01 -2.14
C ASN A 59 -5.95 -49.05 -1.51
N LEU A 60 -6.03 -47.75 -1.83
CA LEU A 60 -5.41 -46.70 -1.08
C LEU A 60 -6.41 -46.27 0.01
N ASN A 61 -6.20 -46.74 1.23
CA ASN A 61 -6.84 -46.22 2.43
C ASN A 61 -6.46 -44.74 2.57
N VAL A 62 -7.37 -43.85 2.21
CA VAL A 62 -7.32 -42.42 2.59
C VAL A 62 -7.86 -42.37 4.02
N PRO A 63 -7.09 -41.90 5.04
CA PRO A 63 -7.64 -41.76 6.38
C PRO A 63 -8.75 -40.73 6.37
N GLU A 64 -9.89 -41.11 6.85
CA GLU A 64 -11.03 -40.24 7.11
C GLU A 64 -10.63 -39.21 8.15
N PHE A 65 -10.71 -37.92 7.78
CA PHE A 65 -10.30 -36.84 8.65
C PHE A 65 -11.38 -36.59 9.69
N GLU A 66 -11.14 -37.02 10.95
CA GLU A 66 -12.06 -36.87 12.06
C GLU A 66 -12.13 -35.39 12.53
N TRP A 67 -13.13 -34.67 12.07
CA TRP A 67 -13.42 -33.29 12.47
C TRP A 67 -13.78 -33.13 13.96
N GLU A 68 -14.27 -34.16 14.59
CA GLU A 68 -14.66 -34.13 16.00
C GLU A 68 -13.45 -33.96 16.93
N ALA A 69 -12.30 -34.54 16.62
CA ALA A 69 -11.09 -34.40 17.41
C ALA A 69 -10.52 -32.97 17.36
N VAL A 70 -10.69 -32.25 16.26
CA VAL A 70 -10.27 -30.86 16.11
C VAL A 70 -11.16 -29.90 16.89
N LEU A 71 -12.46 -30.22 17.01
CA LEU A 71 -13.42 -29.41 17.78
C LEU A 71 -13.26 -29.60 19.29
N GLU A 72 -12.86 -30.77 19.77
CA GLU A 72 -12.57 -30.98 21.20
C GLU A 72 -11.28 -30.31 21.64
N GLN A 73 -10.21 -30.37 20.85
CA GLN A 73 -8.98 -29.64 21.15
C GLN A 73 -9.19 -28.12 21.21
N GLY A 74 -10.08 -27.57 20.37
CA GLY A 74 -10.46 -26.16 20.43
C GLY A 74 -11.24 -25.78 21.70
N LYS A 75 -11.99 -26.69 22.30
CA LYS A 75 -12.72 -26.47 23.57
C LYS A 75 -11.79 -26.53 24.79
N GLU A 76 -10.83 -27.42 24.83
CA GLU A 76 -9.83 -27.49 25.91
C GLU A 76 -8.91 -26.30 25.92
N ALA A 77 -8.47 -25.79 24.75
CA ALA A 77 -7.69 -24.55 24.64
C ALA A 77 -8.46 -23.33 25.16
N SER A 78 -9.80 -23.32 25.03
CA SER A 78 -10.66 -22.21 25.49
C SER A 78 -10.86 -22.24 27.01
N SER A 79 -10.76 -23.41 27.66
CA SER A 79 -10.95 -23.53 29.11
C SER A 79 -9.70 -23.24 29.93
N LEU A 80 -8.51 -23.36 29.33
CA LEU A 80 -7.23 -23.02 29.94
C LEU A 80 -6.88 -21.52 29.90
N ALA A 81 -7.63 -20.73 29.13
CA ALA A 81 -7.42 -19.29 28.99
C ALA A 81 -8.07 -18.43 30.11
N LEU A 82 -8.75 -19.05 31.10
CA LEU A 82 -9.51 -18.36 32.15
C LEU A 82 -8.81 -18.24 33.50
N GLN A 83 -7.49 -18.45 33.56
CA GLN A 83 -6.70 -18.08 34.74
C GLN A 83 -5.67 -17.01 34.34
N SER A 84 -6.14 -15.75 34.22
CA SER A 84 -5.24 -14.61 34.08
C SER A 84 -4.64 -14.26 35.45
N PRO A 85 -3.31 -14.09 35.55
CA PRO A 85 -2.71 -13.47 36.72
C PRO A 85 -3.21 -12.04 36.87
N ALA A 86 -3.35 -11.57 38.14
CA ALA A 86 -3.81 -10.22 38.47
C ALA A 86 -3.05 -9.15 37.69
N PRO A 87 -3.72 -8.06 37.25
CA PRO A 87 -3.08 -7.07 36.40
C PRO A 87 -2.00 -6.33 37.19
N SER A 88 -0.73 -6.53 36.82
CA SER A 88 0.28 -5.52 37.05
C SER A 88 -0.21 -4.26 36.29
N ALA A 89 -0.01 -3.06 36.83
CA ALA A 89 -0.46 -1.80 36.26
C ALA A 89 0.04 -1.66 34.80
N ALA A 90 -0.70 -2.28 33.86
CA ALA A 90 -0.49 -2.14 32.45
C ALA A 90 -0.94 -0.73 32.09
N THR A 91 -0.05 0.10 31.60
CA THR A 91 -0.39 1.33 30.89
C THR A 91 -1.39 0.93 29.80
N THR A 92 -2.67 1.27 30.02
CA THR A 92 -3.75 0.98 29.08
C THR A 92 -3.60 1.90 27.87
N HIS A 93 -2.92 1.39 26.83
CA HIS A 93 -2.83 2.08 25.56
C HIS A 93 -4.22 2.22 24.92
N HIS A 94 -4.51 3.40 24.36
CA HIS A 94 -5.74 3.58 23.60
C HIS A 94 -5.70 2.71 22.33
N PRO A 95 -6.82 2.05 21.88
CA PRO A 95 -6.82 1.18 20.69
C PRO A 95 -6.35 1.85 19.38
N LEU A 96 -6.44 3.19 19.28
CA LEU A 96 -5.92 3.97 18.14
C LEU A 96 -4.51 4.52 18.37
N GLU A 97 -3.87 4.18 19.48
CA GLU A 97 -2.47 4.52 19.70
C GLU A 97 -1.60 3.61 18.86
N VAL A 98 -0.77 4.21 18.01
CA VAL A 98 0.16 3.46 17.16
C VAL A 98 1.35 3.04 18.00
N ILE A 99 1.51 1.75 18.19
CA ILE A 99 2.67 1.20 18.89
C ILE A 99 3.83 1.13 17.91
N TYR A 100 4.67 2.14 17.94
CA TYR A 100 5.92 2.14 17.17
C TYR A 100 7.01 1.43 17.99
N SER A 101 6.98 0.10 17.97
CA SER A 101 8.04 -0.70 18.59
C SER A 101 9.29 -0.67 17.71
N LYS A 102 10.48 -0.48 18.31
CA LYS A 102 11.78 -0.53 17.60
C LYS A 102 12.13 -1.93 17.05
N GLY A 103 11.14 -2.75 16.72
CA GLY A 103 11.31 -4.17 16.47
C GLY A 103 10.56 -4.76 15.26
N TYR A 104 9.88 -3.97 14.45
CA TYR A 104 9.30 -4.51 13.21
C TYR A 104 10.40 -5.01 12.28
N LYS A 105 10.23 -6.25 11.79
CA LYS A 105 11.21 -6.93 10.94
C LYS A 105 10.79 -6.86 9.49
N PHE A 106 11.76 -6.64 8.62
CA PHE A 106 11.53 -6.77 7.18
C PHE A 106 11.25 -8.24 6.84
N ARG A 107 10.10 -8.49 6.23
CA ARG A 107 9.72 -9.79 5.63
C ARG A 107 10.16 -9.84 4.18
N LEU A 108 9.98 -8.73 3.45
CA LEU A 108 10.53 -8.51 2.11
C LEU A 108 11.38 -7.23 2.16
N ASN A 109 12.54 -7.27 1.55
CA ASN A 109 13.48 -6.15 1.54
C ASN A 109 14.36 -6.16 0.29
N GLU A 110 14.77 -4.99 -0.15
CA GLU A 110 15.67 -4.77 -1.29
C GLU A 110 16.88 -3.91 -0.85
N PRO A 111 17.78 -4.42 -0.01
CA PRO A 111 18.81 -3.61 0.66
C PRO A 111 19.86 -3.05 -0.30
N ASP A 112 20.15 -3.73 -1.41
CA ASP A 112 21.23 -3.39 -2.34
C ASP A 112 20.78 -2.49 -3.49
N LYS A 113 19.47 -2.25 -3.61
CA LYS A 113 18.88 -1.61 -4.79
C LYS A 113 19.40 -0.20 -5.05
N CYS A 114 19.68 0.59 -4.00
CA CYS A 114 20.28 1.92 -4.13
C CYS A 114 21.78 1.89 -4.43
N GLN A 115 22.49 0.82 -4.07
CA GLN A 115 23.90 0.64 -4.39
C GLN A 115 24.07 0.22 -5.85
N GLU A 116 23.22 -0.70 -6.33
CA GLU A 116 23.20 -1.14 -7.73
C GLU A 116 22.95 0.04 -8.69
N ARG A 117 22.04 0.94 -8.32
CA ARG A 117 21.65 2.10 -9.12
C ARG A 117 21.30 3.28 -8.21
N PRO A 118 22.27 4.16 -7.87
CA PRO A 118 22.01 5.33 -7.03
C PRO A 118 20.90 6.21 -7.62
N PRO A 119 19.75 6.37 -6.94
CA PRO A 119 18.63 7.14 -7.47
C PRO A 119 18.78 8.64 -7.15
N PHE A 120 18.25 9.47 -8.05
CA PHE A 120 17.93 10.87 -7.77
C PHE A 120 16.64 11.01 -6.97
N LEU A 121 15.68 10.14 -7.25
CA LEU A 121 14.35 10.14 -6.62
C LEU A 121 13.93 8.71 -6.26
N VAL A 122 13.53 8.49 -5.02
CA VAL A 122 12.82 7.27 -4.61
C VAL A 122 11.33 7.57 -4.54
N LEU A 123 10.52 6.78 -5.25
CA LEU A 123 9.06 6.79 -5.16
C LEU A 123 8.62 5.72 -4.15
N PHE A 124 8.15 6.13 -2.99
CA PHE A 124 7.46 5.27 -2.04
C PHE A 124 5.98 5.25 -2.37
N VAL A 125 5.50 4.10 -2.76
CA VAL A 125 4.09 3.88 -3.10
C VAL A 125 3.41 3.08 -2.01
N ILE A 126 2.44 3.68 -1.37
CA ILE A 126 1.67 3.06 -0.29
C ILE A 126 0.66 2.09 -0.90
N THR A 127 0.80 0.78 -0.63
CA THR A 127 -0.11 -0.26 -1.12
C THR A 127 -0.48 -1.23 -0.01
N GLU A 128 -1.51 -2.03 -0.25
CA GLU A 128 -1.87 -3.15 0.60
C GLU A 128 -1.40 -4.48 -0.04
N PRO A 129 -1.22 -5.56 0.74
CA PRO A 129 -0.72 -6.84 0.19
C PRO A 129 -1.53 -7.36 -1.00
N GLN A 130 -2.86 -7.20 -0.98
CA GLN A 130 -3.77 -7.65 -2.05
C GLN A 130 -3.80 -6.75 -3.29
N ASP A 131 -3.16 -5.59 -3.29
CA ASP A 131 -3.26 -4.56 -4.34
C ASP A 131 -2.41 -4.86 -5.59
N ILE A 132 -2.37 -6.11 -6.05
CA ILE A 132 -1.57 -6.56 -7.21
C ILE A 132 -1.92 -5.75 -8.46
N ALA A 133 -3.21 -5.53 -8.72
CA ALA A 133 -3.67 -4.77 -9.89
C ALA A 133 -3.20 -3.31 -9.86
N ARG A 134 -3.23 -2.66 -8.68
CA ARG A 134 -2.72 -1.29 -8.49
C ARG A 134 -1.21 -1.23 -8.73
N ARG A 135 -0.44 -2.13 -8.13
CA ARG A 135 1.01 -2.18 -8.35
C ARG A 135 1.36 -2.40 -9.82
N LYS A 136 0.62 -3.30 -10.51
CA LYS A 136 0.80 -3.53 -11.94
C LYS A 136 0.52 -2.27 -12.76
N ALA A 137 -0.60 -1.59 -12.54
CA ALA A 137 -0.95 -0.36 -13.24
C ALA A 137 0.09 0.74 -13.01
N ILE A 138 0.55 0.91 -11.77
CA ILE A 138 1.57 1.91 -11.43
C ILE A 138 2.89 1.61 -12.14
N ARG A 139 3.35 0.35 -12.20
CA ARG A 139 4.55 -0.03 -12.96
C ARG A 139 4.45 0.32 -14.44
N GLN A 140 3.25 0.23 -15.01
CA GLN A 140 2.97 0.50 -16.42
C GLN A 140 2.70 1.97 -16.73
N THR A 141 2.50 2.79 -15.70
CA THR A 141 2.16 4.20 -15.83
C THR A 141 3.20 5.09 -15.14
N TRP A 142 2.79 5.95 -14.24
CA TRP A 142 3.64 6.94 -13.59
C TRP A 142 4.80 6.35 -12.75
N GLY A 143 4.68 5.11 -12.31
CA GLY A 143 5.74 4.41 -11.58
C GLY A 143 6.81 3.76 -12.46
N ASN A 144 6.79 3.97 -13.77
CA ASN A 144 7.85 3.48 -14.65
C ASN A 144 9.17 4.22 -14.34
N GLU A 145 10.17 3.47 -13.90
CA GLU A 145 11.46 4.02 -13.46
C GLU A 145 12.29 4.66 -14.61
N SER A 146 11.91 4.40 -15.85
CA SER A 146 12.54 4.97 -17.06
C SER A 146 11.76 6.15 -17.65
N SER A 147 10.75 6.66 -16.95
CA SER A 147 9.86 7.71 -17.45
C SER A 147 10.55 9.06 -17.70
N VAL A 148 11.67 9.35 -17.00
CA VAL A 148 12.42 10.59 -17.16
C VAL A 148 13.83 10.28 -17.67
N PRO A 149 14.13 10.58 -18.95
CA PRO A 149 15.45 10.32 -19.54
C PRO A 149 16.60 10.99 -18.76
N GLY A 150 17.65 10.24 -18.50
CA GLY A 150 18.84 10.74 -17.82
C GLY A 150 18.70 10.93 -16.29
N VAL A 151 17.55 10.64 -15.71
CA VAL A 151 17.30 10.72 -14.26
C VAL A 151 17.03 9.33 -13.68
N SER A 152 17.84 8.92 -12.72
CA SER A 152 17.66 7.65 -12.03
C SER A 152 16.51 7.76 -11.02
N ILE A 153 15.45 7.03 -11.27
CA ILE A 153 14.27 6.92 -10.39
C ILE A 153 14.16 5.49 -9.90
N LEU A 154 13.82 5.33 -8.64
CA LEU A 154 13.60 4.05 -8.01
C LEU A 154 12.19 4.00 -7.43
N ARG A 155 11.40 3.00 -7.81
CA ARG A 155 10.07 2.75 -7.26
C ARG A 155 10.14 1.64 -6.21
N ILE A 156 9.48 1.87 -5.07
CA ILE A 156 9.33 0.91 -3.97
C ILE A 156 7.89 0.93 -3.50
N PHE A 157 7.24 -0.21 -3.52
CA PHE A 157 5.93 -0.42 -2.89
C PHE A 157 6.12 -0.76 -1.42
N LEU A 158 5.42 -0.03 -0.54
CA LEU A 158 5.45 -0.23 0.90
C LEU A 158 4.18 -0.95 1.35
N THR A 159 4.33 -2.04 2.11
CA THR A 159 3.19 -2.83 2.59
C THR A 159 3.48 -3.44 3.97
N GLY A 160 2.42 -3.80 4.70
CA GLY A 160 2.48 -4.59 5.93
C GLY A 160 1.97 -6.01 5.71
N VAL A 161 1.50 -6.66 6.76
CA VAL A 161 0.87 -7.99 6.72
C VAL A 161 -0.65 -7.82 6.73
N HIS A 162 -1.34 -8.49 5.79
CA HIS A 162 -2.80 -8.41 5.75
C HIS A 162 -3.43 -8.97 7.05
N PRO A 163 -4.34 -8.22 7.71
CA PRO A 163 -4.84 -8.59 9.05
C PRO A 163 -5.53 -9.96 9.13
N LEU A 164 -6.26 -10.34 8.06
CA LEU A 164 -7.07 -11.57 8.02
C LEU A 164 -6.47 -12.64 7.10
N PHE A 165 -5.93 -12.25 5.96
CA PHE A 165 -5.48 -13.17 4.91
C PHE A 165 -3.96 -13.19 4.74
N GLY A 166 -3.21 -12.81 5.79
CA GLY A 166 -1.74 -12.71 5.72
C GLY A 166 -1.08 -14.00 5.23
N SER A 167 -1.44 -15.15 5.77
CA SER A 167 -0.89 -16.46 5.38
C SER A 167 -1.20 -16.84 3.92
N LEU A 168 -2.40 -16.46 3.43
CA LEU A 168 -2.84 -16.76 2.05
C LEU A 168 -2.18 -15.83 1.02
N LEU A 169 -2.04 -14.54 1.35
CA LEU A 169 -1.51 -13.53 0.42
C LEU A 169 0.02 -13.48 0.41
N GLN A 170 0.67 -13.93 1.48
CA GLN A 170 2.13 -13.83 1.59
C GLN A 170 2.89 -14.56 0.48
N PRO A 171 2.56 -15.82 0.08
CA PRO A 171 3.24 -16.48 -1.02
C PRO A 171 3.10 -15.74 -2.37
N LEU A 172 1.92 -15.14 -2.62
CA LEU A 172 1.68 -14.35 -3.84
C LEU A 172 2.52 -13.07 -3.85
N LEU A 173 2.64 -12.42 -2.70
CA LEU A 173 3.45 -11.22 -2.55
C LEU A 173 4.95 -11.52 -2.68
N GLU A 174 5.40 -12.67 -2.16
CA GLU A 174 6.77 -13.16 -2.28
C GLU A 174 7.13 -13.49 -3.74
N GLU A 175 6.21 -14.14 -4.47
CA GLU A 175 6.37 -14.40 -5.90
C GLU A 175 6.47 -13.08 -6.69
N GLU A 176 5.55 -12.13 -6.45
CA GLU A 176 5.59 -10.81 -7.08
C GLU A 176 6.91 -10.08 -6.77
N SER A 177 7.36 -10.11 -5.51
CA SER A 177 8.60 -9.48 -5.07
C SER A 177 9.82 -10.11 -5.76
N SER A 178 9.85 -11.43 -5.92
CA SER A 178 10.95 -12.13 -6.58
C SER A 178 11.12 -11.72 -8.05
N ILE A 179 10.00 -11.40 -8.74
CA ILE A 179 9.97 -11.00 -10.14
C ILE A 179 10.38 -9.53 -10.32
N TYR A 180 9.79 -8.65 -9.51
CA TYR A 180 9.92 -7.20 -9.72
C TYR A 180 10.95 -6.52 -8.82
N ARG A 181 11.32 -7.14 -7.70
CA ARG A 181 12.29 -6.63 -6.72
C ARG A 181 12.02 -5.17 -6.32
N ASP A 182 10.76 -4.85 -6.07
CA ASP A 182 10.30 -3.48 -5.78
C ASP A 182 9.30 -3.40 -4.63
N ILE A 183 9.26 -4.43 -3.77
CA ILE A 183 8.35 -4.49 -2.62
C ILE A 183 9.16 -4.56 -1.34
N ILE A 184 8.81 -3.70 -0.39
CA ILE A 184 9.30 -3.72 0.99
C ILE A 184 8.13 -3.99 1.91
N GLN A 185 8.26 -5.00 2.77
CA GLN A 185 7.26 -5.39 3.74
C GLN A 185 7.87 -5.52 5.14
N GLN A 186 7.21 -4.95 6.14
CA GLN A 186 7.47 -5.26 7.55
C GLN A 186 6.29 -6.03 8.17
N ASP A 187 6.51 -6.62 9.35
CA ASP A 187 5.59 -7.54 10.03
C ASP A 187 4.51 -6.85 10.88
N PHE A 188 4.26 -5.54 10.69
CA PHE A 188 3.08 -4.86 11.25
C PHE A 188 1.81 -5.20 10.46
N LEU A 189 0.65 -5.11 11.13
CA LEU A 189 -0.64 -5.31 10.46
C LEU A 189 -0.96 -4.13 9.54
N ASP A 190 -1.22 -4.44 8.26
CA ASP A 190 -1.55 -3.47 7.23
C ASP A 190 -2.99 -3.00 7.40
N THR A 191 -3.16 -1.87 8.07
CA THR A 191 -4.46 -1.23 8.32
C THR A 191 -4.36 0.27 8.10
N TYR A 192 -5.51 0.93 7.92
CA TYR A 192 -5.58 2.39 7.83
C TYR A 192 -4.90 3.10 9.01
N ASN A 193 -5.11 2.61 10.23
CA ASN A 193 -4.52 3.19 11.43
C ASN A 193 -3.00 2.98 11.54
N ASN A 194 -2.43 2.10 10.73
CA ASN A 194 -0.99 1.81 10.68
C ASN A 194 -0.28 2.44 9.46
N LEU A 195 -0.93 3.36 8.74
CA LEU A 195 -0.30 4.10 7.64
C LEU A 195 0.95 4.84 8.08
N THR A 196 0.96 5.38 9.29
CA THR A 196 2.14 6.04 9.88
C THR A 196 3.31 5.05 9.98
N LEU A 197 3.06 3.81 10.43
CA LEU A 197 4.11 2.76 10.47
C LEU A 197 4.64 2.45 9.07
N LYS A 198 3.76 2.38 8.08
CA LYS A 198 4.13 2.11 6.69
C LYS A 198 5.04 3.20 6.12
N THR A 199 4.72 4.47 6.35
CA THR A 199 5.58 5.59 5.93
C THR A 199 6.90 5.60 6.70
N LEU A 200 6.88 5.35 8.02
CA LEU A 200 8.09 5.28 8.83
C LEU A 200 9.01 4.10 8.42
N MET A 201 8.46 2.96 7.99
CA MET A 201 9.22 1.88 7.38
C MET A 201 9.98 2.35 6.14
N GLY A 202 9.34 3.16 5.29
CA GLY A 202 10.01 3.76 4.13
C GLY A 202 11.14 4.72 4.55
N MET A 203 10.92 5.56 5.56
CA MET A 203 11.96 6.46 6.10
C MET A 203 13.12 5.68 6.74
N GLU A 204 12.82 4.58 7.43
CA GLU A 204 13.83 3.64 7.95
C GLU A 204 14.65 3.06 6.80
N TRP A 205 13.99 2.57 5.76
CA TRP A 205 14.64 1.95 4.61
C TRP A 205 15.60 2.92 3.89
N VAL A 206 15.15 4.14 3.61
CA VAL A 206 16.02 5.17 3.02
C VAL A 206 17.21 5.46 3.92
N THR A 207 16.98 5.58 5.23
CA THR A 207 18.05 5.90 6.18
C THR A 207 19.13 4.81 6.21
N LYS A 208 18.73 3.54 6.11
CA LYS A 208 19.65 2.39 6.21
C LYS A 208 20.29 1.99 4.88
N PHE A 209 19.48 1.98 3.79
CA PHE A 209 19.88 1.37 2.52
C PHE A 209 20.06 2.37 1.38
N CYS A 210 19.55 3.62 1.53
CA CYS A 210 19.64 4.65 0.52
C CYS A 210 20.03 6.03 1.09
N PRO A 211 21.09 6.13 1.94
CA PRO A 211 21.35 7.31 2.78
C PRO A 211 21.72 8.57 2.00
N ASN A 212 22.10 8.45 0.74
CA ASN A 212 22.54 9.56 -0.11
C ASN A 212 21.50 9.98 -1.15
N VAL A 213 20.27 9.43 -1.11
CA VAL A 213 19.24 9.85 -2.06
C VAL A 213 18.90 11.33 -1.91
N PRO A 214 18.87 12.10 -3.00
CA PRO A 214 18.49 13.51 -2.96
C PRO A 214 17.06 13.73 -2.51
N TYR A 215 16.11 12.96 -3.05
CA TYR A 215 14.69 13.16 -2.82
C TYR A 215 13.92 11.84 -2.64
N VAL A 216 12.86 11.92 -1.85
CA VAL A 216 11.87 10.87 -1.65
C VAL A 216 10.49 11.45 -1.93
N MET A 217 9.68 10.76 -2.73
CA MET A 217 8.27 11.07 -2.95
C MET A 217 7.42 9.98 -2.30
N LYS A 218 6.61 10.34 -1.30
CA LYS A 218 5.55 9.46 -0.79
C LYS A 218 4.30 9.67 -1.65
N ALA A 219 3.72 8.59 -2.12
CA ALA A 219 2.57 8.59 -3.01
C ALA A 219 1.57 7.51 -2.59
N ASP A 220 0.28 7.84 -2.54
CA ASP A 220 -0.76 6.83 -2.43
C ASP A 220 -0.93 6.09 -3.76
N SER A 221 -1.51 4.89 -3.72
CA SER A 221 -1.66 4.05 -4.91
C SER A 221 -2.85 4.44 -5.81
N ASP A 222 -3.68 5.36 -5.35
CA ASP A 222 -4.87 5.86 -6.06
C ASP A 222 -4.72 7.31 -6.54
N ILE A 223 -3.52 7.66 -6.99
CA ILE A 223 -3.21 8.97 -7.57
C ILE A 223 -2.76 8.87 -9.02
N PHE A 224 -2.98 9.94 -9.78
CA PHE A 224 -2.16 10.27 -10.94
C PHE A 224 -0.94 11.06 -10.48
N LEU A 225 0.25 10.68 -10.94
CA LEU A 225 1.51 11.37 -10.64
C LEU A 225 2.24 11.70 -11.94
N ASN A 226 2.53 12.98 -12.17
CA ASN A 226 3.38 13.43 -13.26
C ASN A 226 4.84 13.53 -12.79
N VAL A 227 5.56 12.42 -12.90
CA VAL A 227 6.95 12.31 -12.43
C VAL A 227 7.88 13.21 -13.26
N GLU A 228 7.63 13.35 -14.56
CA GLU A 228 8.43 14.21 -15.42
C GLU A 228 8.32 15.67 -15.00
N TYR A 229 7.10 16.17 -14.74
CA TYR A 229 6.88 17.53 -14.27
C TYR A 229 7.44 17.75 -12.85
N LEU A 230 7.28 16.78 -11.96
CA LEU A 230 7.88 16.79 -10.61
C LEU A 230 9.40 16.97 -10.72
N VAL A 231 10.07 16.17 -11.53
CA VAL A 231 11.53 16.19 -11.67
C VAL A 231 12.00 17.45 -12.37
N SER A 232 11.41 17.80 -13.53
CA SER A 232 11.89 18.91 -14.35
C SER A 232 11.58 20.28 -13.76
N GLN A 233 10.40 20.47 -13.15
CA GLN A 233 9.95 21.79 -12.69
C GLN A 233 10.20 22.02 -11.20
N LEU A 234 10.06 20.98 -10.36
CA LEU A 234 10.14 21.18 -8.92
C LEU A 234 11.50 20.77 -8.33
N LEU A 235 12.05 19.63 -8.72
CA LEU A 235 13.28 19.07 -8.14
C LEU A 235 14.55 19.52 -8.87
N GLN A 236 14.49 19.69 -10.18
CA GLN A 236 15.54 20.26 -11.05
C GLN A 236 16.91 19.60 -10.84
N PRO A 237 17.18 18.42 -11.46
CA PRO A 237 18.38 17.61 -11.21
C PRO A 237 19.71 18.30 -11.51
N HIS A 238 19.68 19.39 -12.29
CA HIS A 238 20.86 20.20 -12.60
C HIS A 238 21.26 21.16 -11.48
N LEU A 239 20.43 21.33 -10.45
CA LEU A 239 20.70 22.16 -9.27
C LEU A 239 21.11 21.28 -8.07
N PRO A 240 21.86 21.83 -7.11
CA PRO A 240 22.13 21.14 -5.85
C PRO A 240 20.84 20.72 -5.14
N PRO A 241 20.78 19.51 -4.56
CA PRO A 241 19.61 19.06 -3.84
C PRO A 241 19.24 19.99 -2.67
N LYS A 242 17.94 20.28 -2.56
CA LYS A 242 17.40 21.04 -1.43
C LYS A 242 17.62 20.26 -0.13
N LYS A 243 17.74 21.00 0.99
CA LYS A 243 17.91 20.43 2.33
C LYS A 243 16.76 20.87 3.23
N ASN A 244 16.38 20.01 4.19
CA ASN A 244 15.24 20.27 5.09
C ASN A 244 13.97 20.64 4.30
N TYR A 245 13.75 20.00 3.17
CA TYR A 245 12.71 20.34 2.21
C TYR A 245 11.59 19.34 2.26
N MET A 246 10.36 19.81 2.41
CA MET A 246 9.13 19.03 2.21
C MET A 246 8.04 19.92 1.63
N THR A 247 7.38 19.45 0.58
CA THR A 247 6.28 20.15 -0.08
C THR A 247 5.22 19.17 -0.63
N GLY A 248 4.00 19.69 -0.81
CA GLY A 248 2.83 18.95 -1.27
C GLY A 248 1.61 19.87 -1.27
N TYR A 249 0.41 19.31 -1.10
CA TYR A 249 -0.78 20.08 -0.76
C TYR A 249 -0.74 20.41 0.74
N ILE A 250 -0.56 21.69 1.09
CA ILE A 250 -0.28 22.07 2.47
C ILE A 250 -1.57 22.41 3.22
N TYR A 251 -1.80 21.70 4.32
CA TYR A 251 -2.82 22.01 5.32
C TYR A 251 -2.22 22.89 6.44
N ARG A 252 -2.97 23.94 6.82
CA ARG A 252 -2.63 24.84 7.92
C ARG A 252 -3.85 25.06 8.80
N ASN A 253 -3.62 25.22 10.11
CA ASN A 253 -4.65 25.51 11.10
C ASN A 253 -5.78 24.46 11.15
N THR A 254 -5.47 23.19 10.80
CA THR A 254 -6.42 22.09 10.86
C THR A 254 -6.54 21.56 12.28
N LYS A 255 -7.73 21.09 12.63
CA LYS A 255 -8.03 20.50 13.94
C LYS A 255 -8.15 18.99 13.83
N PRO A 256 -7.73 18.24 14.86
CA PRO A 256 -8.04 16.82 14.95
C PRO A 256 -9.57 16.60 14.95
N ILE A 257 -10.04 15.61 14.20
CA ILE A 257 -11.45 15.25 14.22
C ILE A 257 -11.72 14.42 15.48
N ARG A 258 -12.62 14.93 16.35
CA ARG A 258 -12.95 14.33 17.65
C ARG A 258 -14.24 13.52 17.63
N ASP A 259 -14.92 13.44 16.51
CA ASP A 259 -16.09 12.60 16.30
C ASP A 259 -15.69 11.21 15.84
N LYS A 260 -16.08 10.17 16.60
CA LYS A 260 -15.78 8.76 16.36
C LYS A 260 -16.41 8.19 15.07
N ALA A 261 -17.41 8.86 14.50
CA ALA A 261 -18.05 8.45 13.26
C ALA A 261 -17.15 8.66 12.02
N TYR A 262 -16.11 9.46 12.14
CA TYR A 262 -15.22 9.75 11.02
C TYR A 262 -13.98 8.84 11.01
N LYS A 263 -13.57 8.41 9.83
CA LYS A 263 -12.36 7.60 9.65
C LYS A 263 -11.06 8.30 10.11
N TRP A 264 -11.09 9.63 10.19
CA TRP A 264 -9.97 10.47 10.66
C TRP A 264 -10.09 10.84 12.14
N TYR A 265 -10.86 10.08 12.92
CA TYR A 265 -10.99 10.30 14.35
C TYR A 265 -9.65 10.14 15.08
N VAL A 266 -9.30 11.12 15.90
CA VAL A 266 -8.15 11.08 16.80
C VAL A 266 -8.61 11.47 18.21
N PRO A 267 -8.52 10.57 19.21
CA PRO A 267 -8.92 10.88 20.59
C PRO A 267 -7.92 11.82 21.26
N TRP A 268 -8.39 12.49 22.32
CA TRP A 268 -7.55 13.40 23.11
C TRP A 268 -6.35 12.68 23.74
N GLU A 269 -6.52 11.43 24.14
CA GLU A 269 -5.50 10.57 24.76
C GLU A 269 -4.35 10.26 23.79
N VAL A 270 -4.63 10.24 22.49
CA VAL A 270 -3.64 10.00 21.43
C VAL A 270 -2.94 11.30 21.04
N TYR A 271 -3.70 12.38 20.85
CA TYR A 271 -3.16 13.68 20.50
C TYR A 271 -3.92 14.79 21.26
N PRO A 272 -3.31 15.40 22.31
CA PRO A 272 -4.02 16.31 23.22
C PRO A 272 -4.12 17.76 22.73
N ASN A 273 -3.48 18.13 21.61
CA ASN A 273 -3.49 19.50 21.11
C ASN A 273 -4.75 19.81 20.30
N ASP A 274 -5.19 21.07 20.30
CA ASP A 274 -6.35 21.54 19.57
C ASP A 274 -6.14 21.63 18.05
N THR A 275 -4.89 21.79 17.60
CA THR A 275 -4.55 21.96 16.19
C THR A 275 -3.31 21.16 15.85
N TYR A 276 -3.21 20.74 14.58
CA TYR A 276 -1.99 20.20 14.03
C TYR A 276 -1.02 21.31 13.58
N PRO A 277 0.30 21.10 13.70
CA PRO A 277 1.28 21.87 12.93
C PRO A 277 0.98 21.79 11.43
N PRO A 278 1.47 22.73 10.61
CA PRO A 278 1.34 22.62 9.14
C PRO A 278 1.91 21.31 8.62
N TYR A 279 1.19 20.64 7.69
CA TYR A 279 1.60 19.37 7.10
C TYR A 279 1.19 19.27 5.63
N CYS A 280 1.81 18.34 4.90
CA CYS A 280 1.45 18.01 3.53
C CYS A 280 0.42 16.88 3.51
N GLY A 281 -0.62 17.00 2.70
CA GLY A 281 -1.71 16.02 2.62
C GLY A 281 -1.24 14.66 2.10
N GLY A 282 -1.85 13.61 2.63
CA GLY A 282 -1.49 12.21 2.44
C GLY A 282 -1.42 11.69 1.00
N PRO A 283 -2.25 12.12 0.03
CA PRO A 283 -2.18 11.59 -1.34
C PRO A 283 -0.80 11.65 -1.99
N GLY A 284 -0.02 12.70 -1.70
CA GLY A 284 1.35 12.75 -2.18
C GLY A 284 2.12 13.98 -1.76
N TYR A 285 3.36 13.77 -1.32
CA TYR A 285 4.30 14.82 -0.97
C TYR A 285 5.74 14.39 -1.25
N VAL A 286 6.60 15.36 -1.54
CA VAL A 286 8.02 15.13 -1.78
C VAL A 286 8.87 15.79 -0.69
N LEU A 287 9.92 15.09 -0.27
CA LEU A 287 10.88 15.59 0.72
C LEU A 287 12.32 15.28 0.32
N SER A 288 13.27 16.03 0.88
CA SER A 288 14.69 15.76 0.71
C SER A 288 15.14 14.53 1.53
N GLY A 289 16.11 13.78 1.02
CA GLY A 289 16.59 12.55 1.67
C GLY A 289 17.18 12.80 3.07
N ASP A 290 17.83 13.96 3.30
CA ASP A 290 18.31 14.32 4.63
C ASP A 290 17.15 14.53 5.63
N LEU A 291 16.01 15.05 5.15
CA LEU A 291 14.83 15.20 5.99
C LEU A 291 14.16 13.86 6.30
N ALA A 292 14.12 12.92 5.35
CA ALA A 292 13.62 11.56 5.61
C ALA A 292 14.36 10.90 6.77
N LYS A 293 15.70 11.01 6.81
CA LYS A 293 16.52 10.53 7.92
C LYS A 293 16.18 11.21 9.25
N LYS A 294 16.01 12.53 9.25
CA LYS A 294 15.65 13.30 10.47
C LYS A 294 14.27 12.91 10.99
N ILE A 295 13.28 12.75 10.10
CA ILE A 295 11.94 12.28 10.46
C ILE A 295 12.01 10.89 11.10
N TYR A 296 12.73 9.95 10.49
CA TYR A 296 12.93 8.62 11.08
C TYR A 296 13.52 8.70 12.48
N GLN A 297 14.54 9.55 12.70
CA GLN A 297 15.19 9.72 13.99
C GLN A 297 14.26 10.33 15.04
N VAL A 298 13.57 11.42 14.73
CA VAL A 298 12.69 12.11 15.70
C VAL A 298 11.46 11.26 16.04
N ALA A 299 10.94 10.48 15.08
CA ALA A 299 9.84 9.55 15.31
C ALA A 299 10.15 8.47 16.37
N GLN A 300 11.43 8.20 16.67
CA GLN A 300 11.84 7.30 17.75
C GLN A 300 11.67 7.91 19.15
N THR A 301 11.49 9.21 19.25
CA THR A 301 11.49 9.97 20.53
C THR A 301 10.14 10.57 20.88
N ILE A 302 9.19 10.59 19.94
CA ILE A 302 7.86 11.19 20.12
C ILE A 302 6.76 10.11 20.02
N LYS A 303 5.56 10.45 20.54
CA LYS A 303 4.40 9.56 20.44
C LYS A 303 3.89 9.53 19.02
N VAL A 304 3.81 8.34 18.43
CA VAL A 304 3.29 8.13 17.06
C VAL A 304 1.77 8.11 17.09
N ILE A 305 1.14 8.81 16.15
CA ILE A 305 -0.32 8.86 16.00
C ILE A 305 -0.77 8.16 14.70
N ASN A 306 -2.05 7.80 14.64
CA ASN A 306 -2.65 7.07 13.51
C ASN A 306 -2.90 7.93 12.25
N MET A 307 -2.72 9.25 12.32
CA MET A 307 -2.86 10.17 11.19
C MET A 307 -1.49 10.44 10.57
N GLU A 308 -1.19 9.73 9.49
CA GLU A 308 0.14 9.68 8.87
C GLU A 308 0.64 11.06 8.46
N ASP A 309 -0.14 11.80 7.68
CA ASP A 309 0.22 13.11 7.14
C ASP A 309 0.38 14.18 8.23
N SER A 310 -0.54 14.21 9.18
CA SER A 310 -0.44 15.09 10.35
C SER A 310 0.76 14.74 11.22
N PHE A 311 1.10 13.44 11.35
CA PHE A 311 2.28 13.00 12.07
C PHE A 311 3.59 13.48 11.42
N MET A 312 3.66 13.52 10.09
CA MET A 312 4.80 14.13 9.40
C MET A 312 4.94 15.62 9.75
N GLY A 313 3.81 16.35 9.84
CA GLY A 313 3.81 17.74 10.33
C GLY A 313 4.31 17.89 11.78
N ILE A 314 3.93 16.96 12.66
CA ILE A 314 4.42 16.92 14.04
C ILE A 314 5.95 16.68 14.05
N CYS A 315 6.45 15.75 13.27
CA CYS A 315 7.89 15.52 13.15
C CYS A 315 8.65 16.75 12.67
N LEU A 316 8.11 17.48 11.69
CA LEU A 316 8.71 18.73 11.22
C LEU A 316 8.73 19.79 12.33
N HIS A 317 7.65 19.93 13.09
CA HIS A 317 7.55 20.87 14.20
C HIS A 317 8.60 20.59 15.28
N GLU A 318 8.77 19.32 15.67
CA GLU A 318 9.78 18.89 16.65
C GLU A 318 11.21 19.14 16.14
N LEU A 319 11.42 19.10 14.84
CA LEU A 319 12.71 19.40 14.21
C LEU A 319 12.95 20.90 13.99
N GLY A 320 11.96 21.76 14.27
CA GLY A 320 12.03 23.20 13.98
C GLY A 320 12.07 23.50 12.48
N ILE A 321 11.53 22.60 11.63
CA ILE A 321 11.51 22.71 10.17
C ILE A 321 10.09 23.03 9.71
N SER A 322 9.95 23.98 8.80
CA SER A 322 8.66 24.33 8.19
C SER A 322 8.45 23.61 6.86
N VAL A 323 7.19 23.27 6.53
CA VAL A 323 6.82 22.87 5.16
C VAL A 323 7.13 24.01 4.19
N THR A 324 7.60 23.65 3.01
CA THR A 324 7.91 24.60 1.95
C THR A 324 6.70 24.80 1.04
N ASP A 325 6.28 26.04 0.81
CA ASP A 325 5.19 26.33 -0.13
C ASP A 325 5.57 25.88 -1.54
N SER A 326 4.68 25.15 -2.18
CA SER A 326 4.74 24.84 -3.62
C SER A 326 3.98 25.91 -4.42
N PRO A 327 4.28 26.07 -5.72
CA PRO A 327 3.38 26.81 -6.59
C PRO A 327 1.95 26.27 -6.48
N ARG A 328 0.96 27.18 -6.46
CA ARG A 328 -0.45 26.81 -6.25
C ARG A 328 -0.95 25.83 -7.32
N GLY A 329 -1.73 24.86 -6.88
CA GLY A 329 -2.44 23.94 -7.76
C GLY A 329 -1.64 22.75 -8.28
N LEU A 330 -0.35 22.61 -7.97
CA LEU A 330 0.46 21.48 -8.43
C LEU A 330 0.06 20.14 -7.79
N PHE A 331 -0.39 20.17 -6.55
CA PHE A 331 -0.83 18.99 -5.78
C PHE A 331 -2.33 19.11 -5.49
N ASN A 332 -3.11 18.14 -5.93
CA ASN A 332 -4.57 18.14 -5.77
C ASN A 332 -5.01 16.92 -4.98
N VAL A 333 -5.65 17.17 -3.84
CA VAL A 333 -6.19 16.13 -2.94
C VAL A 333 -7.64 15.74 -3.32
N TYR A 334 -8.19 16.36 -4.36
CA TYR A 334 -9.52 16.08 -4.91
C TYR A 334 -9.39 15.51 -6.32
N LYS A 335 -10.39 14.74 -6.74
CA LYS A 335 -10.49 14.28 -8.12
C LYS A 335 -10.76 15.46 -9.07
N ILE A 336 -9.98 15.52 -10.12
CA ILE A 336 -10.17 16.44 -11.26
C ILE A 336 -10.42 15.56 -12.49
N THR A 337 -11.38 15.92 -13.33
CA THR A 337 -11.61 15.22 -14.60
C THR A 337 -10.36 15.34 -15.48
N TYR A 338 -9.94 14.22 -16.08
CA TYR A 338 -8.76 14.20 -16.92
C TYR A 338 -8.90 15.10 -18.13
N GLU A 339 -7.95 16.03 -18.25
CA GLU A 339 -7.67 16.82 -19.43
C GLU A 339 -6.15 16.91 -19.60
N LYS A 340 -5.64 16.47 -20.75
CA LYS A 340 -4.20 16.29 -20.98
C LYS A 340 -3.37 17.53 -20.65
N CYS A 341 -3.79 18.69 -21.18
CA CYS A 341 -3.02 19.93 -21.03
C CYS A 341 -3.06 20.49 -19.61
N GLN A 342 -4.14 20.24 -18.88
CA GLN A 342 -4.18 20.53 -17.46
C GLN A 342 -3.26 19.58 -16.68
N PHE A 343 -3.33 18.29 -16.94
CA PHE A 343 -2.54 17.28 -16.23
C PHE A 343 -1.04 17.38 -16.52
N SER A 344 -0.66 17.88 -17.70
CA SER A 344 0.75 18.15 -18.00
C SER A 344 1.38 19.24 -17.11
N LYS A 345 0.59 20.06 -16.43
CA LYS A 345 1.00 21.14 -15.51
C LYS A 345 0.71 20.83 -14.04
N LEU A 346 0.29 19.61 -13.72
CA LEU A 346 0.04 19.14 -12.35
C LEU A 346 1.08 18.10 -11.96
N ILE A 347 1.31 17.92 -10.66
CA ILE A 347 2.16 16.85 -10.12
C ILE A 347 1.29 15.71 -9.60
N VAL A 348 0.35 15.99 -8.71
CA VAL A 348 -0.53 14.99 -8.08
C VAL A 348 -1.99 15.32 -8.33
N VAL A 349 -2.78 14.30 -8.71
CA VAL A 349 -4.25 14.34 -8.68
C VAL A 349 -4.75 13.06 -8.00
N HIS A 350 -5.58 13.21 -6.97
CA HIS A 350 -6.09 12.09 -6.17
C HIS A 350 -7.30 11.41 -6.83
N HIS A 351 -7.60 10.18 -6.35
CA HIS A 351 -8.75 9.35 -6.74
C HIS A 351 -8.70 8.83 -8.19
N TYR A 352 -7.52 8.40 -8.63
CA TYR A 352 -7.33 7.67 -9.89
C TYR A 352 -7.02 6.19 -9.61
N GLY A 353 -7.99 5.33 -9.93
CA GLY A 353 -7.84 3.88 -9.83
C GLY A 353 -6.98 3.27 -10.94
N PRO A 354 -6.64 1.97 -10.84
CA PRO A 354 -5.75 1.30 -11.81
C PRO A 354 -6.30 1.31 -13.23
N GLU A 355 -7.61 1.08 -13.41
CA GLU A 355 -8.26 1.07 -14.72
C GLU A 355 -8.25 2.46 -15.35
N GLU A 356 -8.58 3.51 -14.58
CA GLU A 356 -8.55 4.88 -15.06
C GLU A 356 -7.13 5.31 -15.46
N LEU A 357 -6.12 4.96 -14.65
CA LEU A 357 -4.72 5.24 -14.97
C LEU A 357 -4.31 4.60 -16.29
N LEU A 358 -4.61 3.32 -16.48
CA LEU A 358 -4.29 2.60 -17.73
C LEU A 358 -5.03 3.18 -18.93
N GLN A 359 -6.26 3.65 -18.74
CA GLN A 359 -7.07 4.27 -19.80
C GLN A 359 -6.52 5.63 -20.24
N ILE A 360 -6.16 6.51 -19.30
CA ILE A 360 -5.71 7.87 -19.61
C ILE A 360 -4.24 7.94 -20.03
N TRP A 361 -3.41 6.98 -19.58
CA TRP A 361 -1.96 7.05 -19.70
C TRP A 361 -1.48 7.14 -21.15
N PRO A 362 -1.99 6.35 -22.14
CA PRO A 362 -1.60 6.49 -23.54
C PRO A 362 -1.87 7.90 -24.11
N SER A 363 -3.03 8.48 -23.77
CA SER A 363 -3.36 9.85 -24.18
C SER A 363 -2.45 10.90 -23.51
N PHE A 364 -2.08 10.68 -22.26
CA PHE A 364 -1.17 11.55 -21.53
C PHE A 364 0.24 11.53 -22.17
N GLN A 365 0.74 10.38 -22.56
CA GLN A 365 2.06 10.18 -23.17
C GLN A 365 2.14 10.59 -24.66
N ASP A 366 1.00 10.82 -25.34
CA ASP A 366 0.97 11.14 -26.76
C ASP A 366 1.58 12.51 -27.04
N GLN A 367 2.82 12.55 -27.56
CA GLN A 367 3.54 13.79 -27.88
C GLN A 367 2.96 14.55 -29.09
N ASN A 368 2.14 13.90 -29.94
CA ASN A 368 1.56 14.55 -31.11
C ASN A 368 0.46 15.55 -30.74
N LYS A 369 -0.14 15.41 -29.57
CA LYS A 369 -1.14 16.34 -29.07
C LYS A 369 -0.46 17.46 -28.26
N THR A 370 0.01 18.47 -28.95
CA THR A 370 0.64 19.65 -28.32
C THR A 370 -0.37 20.46 -27.52
N CYS A 371 0.00 20.82 -26.30
CA CYS A 371 -0.77 21.75 -25.49
C CYS A 371 -0.37 23.18 -25.87
N THR A 372 -1.26 23.90 -26.50
CA THR A 372 -1.10 25.36 -26.69
C THR A 372 -1.10 26.04 -25.33
N SER A 373 -0.07 26.83 -25.08
CA SER A 373 0.18 27.59 -23.82
C SER A 373 -0.97 28.55 -23.51
#